data_cfc8722a50aa412838ebcdf3baa3d603
#
_entry.id   cfc8722a50aa412838ebcdf3baa3d603
#
_cell.length_a   1.000
_cell.length_b   1.000
_cell.length_c   1.000
_cell.angle_alpha   90.00
_cell.angle_beta   90.00
_cell.angle_gamma   90.00
#
_symmetry.space_group_name_H-M   'P 1'
#
loop_
_entity.id
_entity.type
_entity.pdbx_description
1 polymer ?
#
loop_
_entity_poly.entity_id
_entity_poly.type
_entity_poly.pdbx_seq_one_letter_code
_entity_poly.pdbx_strand_id
1 'polypeptide(L)'
;LEMLDGGRNIELPDFVSVTVGKKGFLPEVVWVRTTDFGDNEFYGTLHNPPKQGFGLEAGQKVRYRAYDNEGEIMLILDSSMLN
;
A
#
# COMPACT_ATOMS: atom_id res chain seq x y z
N LEU A 1 2.33 8.28 14.14
CA LEU A 1 2.40 7.46 13.00
C LEU A 1 3.77 6.84 12.76
N GLU A 2 4.41 6.48 13.87
CA GLU A 2 5.74 5.88 13.79
C GLU A 2 5.71 4.55 13.05
N MET A 3 4.60 3.83 13.11
CA MET A 3 4.48 2.54 12.43
C MET A 3 4.57 2.67 10.91
N LEU A 4 4.39 3.87 10.36
CA LEU A 4 4.51 4.10 8.93
C LEU A 4 5.91 4.52 8.50
N ASP A 5 6.78 4.84 9.44
CA ASP A 5 8.11 5.36 9.11
C ASP A 5 8.97 4.37 8.34
N GLY A 6 8.81 3.08 8.62
CA GLY A 6 9.58 2.04 7.92
C GLY A 6 9.28 1.94 6.43
N GLY A 7 8.10 2.39 5.99
CA GLY A 7 7.72 2.35 4.59
C GLY A 7 7.67 3.70 3.92
N ARG A 8 8.02 4.76 4.66
CA ARG A 8 7.89 6.12 4.16
C ARG A 8 9.10 6.51 3.33
N ASN A 9 8.86 7.14 2.20
CA ASN A 9 9.91 7.71 1.37
C ASN A 9 10.32 9.06 1.94
N ILE A 10 11.62 9.26 2.17
CA ILE A 10 12.14 10.50 2.75
C ILE A 10 11.89 11.70 1.84
N GLU A 11 11.99 11.51 0.53
CA GLU A 11 11.79 12.59 -0.44
C GLU A 11 10.31 12.90 -0.67
N LEU A 12 9.43 11.95 -0.34
CA LEU A 12 7.99 12.08 -0.49
C LEU A 12 7.34 11.68 0.83
N PRO A 13 7.39 12.53 1.86
CA PRO A 13 7.00 12.13 3.22
C PRO A 13 5.53 11.72 3.38
N ASP A 14 4.66 12.15 2.46
CA ASP A 14 3.26 11.75 2.48
C ASP A 14 3.00 10.41 1.80
N PHE A 15 4.02 9.83 1.18
CA PHE A 15 3.91 8.58 0.46
C PHE A 15 4.47 7.44 1.29
N VAL A 16 3.82 6.29 1.20
CA VAL A 16 4.28 5.06 1.84
C VAL A 16 4.38 3.96 0.81
N SER A 17 5.28 3.01 1.05
CA SER A 17 5.38 1.83 0.19
C SER A 17 4.40 0.77 0.68
N VAL A 18 3.58 0.27 -0.22
CA VAL A 18 2.56 -0.72 0.08
C VAL A 18 2.79 -1.93 -0.82
N THR A 19 2.73 -3.11 -0.23
CA THR A 19 2.90 -4.34 -0.99
C THR A 19 1.57 -4.79 -1.59
N VAL A 20 1.59 -5.12 -2.87
CA VAL A 20 0.44 -5.67 -3.58
C VAL A 20 0.72 -7.12 -3.89
N GLY A 21 -0.15 -8.01 -3.47
CA GLY A 21 0.01 -9.43 -3.74
C GLY A 21 -1.30 -10.08 -4.11
N LYS A 22 -1.23 -11.05 -5.02
CA LYS A 22 -2.38 -11.83 -5.44
C LYS A 22 -1.89 -13.21 -5.86
N LYS A 23 -2.71 -14.23 -5.65
CA LYS A 23 -2.38 -15.58 -6.05
C LYS A 23 -2.08 -15.64 -7.56
N GLY A 24 -0.94 -16.19 -7.90
CA GLY A 24 -0.49 -16.28 -9.29
C GLY A 24 0.36 -15.09 -9.75
N PHE A 25 0.54 -14.08 -8.88
CA PHE A 25 1.35 -12.90 -9.18
C PHE A 25 2.51 -12.81 -8.19
N LEU A 26 3.60 -12.22 -8.63
CA LEU A 26 4.70 -11.89 -7.73
C LEU A 26 4.33 -10.64 -6.94
N PRO A 27 4.70 -10.55 -5.65
CA PRO A 27 4.45 -9.34 -4.88
C PRO A 27 5.16 -8.14 -5.51
N GLU A 28 4.46 -7.01 -5.53
CA GLU A 28 5.01 -5.75 -6.02
C GLU A 28 4.82 -4.66 -4.99
N VAL A 29 5.75 -3.70 -4.97
CA VAL A 29 5.66 -2.54 -4.10
C VAL A 29 5.19 -1.35 -4.93
N VAL A 30 4.19 -0.65 -4.42
CA VAL A 30 3.66 0.57 -5.03
C VAL A 30 3.68 1.69 -4.00
N TRP A 31 3.64 2.93 -4.46
CA TRP A 31 3.62 4.10 -3.60
C TRP A 31 2.19 4.62 -3.48
N VAL A 32 1.75 4.83 -2.25
CA VAL A 32 0.41 5.33 -1.95
C VAL A 32 0.53 6.59 -1.12
N ARG A 33 -0.19 7.62 -1.53
CA ARG A 33 -0.30 8.84 -0.75
C ARG A 33 -1.47 8.68 0.21
N THR A 34 -1.17 8.51 1.49
CA THR A 34 -2.20 8.27 2.50
C THR A 34 -2.96 9.55 2.78
N THR A 35 -4.28 9.48 2.70
CA THR A 35 -5.17 10.63 2.88
C THR A 35 -6.09 10.47 4.08
N ASP A 36 -6.30 9.24 4.57
CA ASP A 36 -7.28 9.00 5.63
C ASP A 36 -6.93 7.75 6.42
N PHE A 37 -7.52 7.61 7.60
CA PHE A 37 -7.30 6.48 8.50
C PHE A 37 -8.64 5.95 9.00
N GLY A 38 -8.75 4.63 9.10
CA GLY A 38 -9.86 3.96 9.74
C GLY A 38 -9.35 3.02 10.83
N ASP A 39 -10.22 2.14 11.32
CA ASP A 39 -9.83 1.11 12.30
C ASP A 39 -9.00 0.04 11.59
N ASN A 40 -7.70 -0.02 11.87
CA ASN A 40 -6.76 -0.96 11.23
C ASN A 40 -6.68 -0.84 9.72
N GLU A 41 -7.21 0.23 9.15
CA GLU A 41 -7.20 0.45 7.71
C GLU A 41 -6.70 1.84 7.40
N PHE A 42 -6.06 1.96 6.25
CA PHE A 42 -5.58 3.24 5.75
C PHE A 42 -6.08 3.42 4.33
N TYR A 43 -6.35 4.65 3.97
CA TYR A 43 -6.88 5.00 2.65
C TYR A 43 -5.96 6.00 1.99
N GLY A 44 -5.82 5.89 0.71
CA GLY A 44 -4.98 6.81 -0.02
C GLY A 44 -5.19 6.73 -1.51
N THR A 45 -4.32 7.42 -2.24
CA THR A 45 -4.34 7.47 -3.68
C THR A 45 -3.09 6.78 -4.21
N LEU A 46 -3.29 5.86 -5.14
CA LEU A 46 -2.18 5.14 -5.77
C LEU A 46 -1.36 6.11 -6.62
N HIS A 47 -0.06 6.20 -6.34
CA HIS A 47 0.82 7.10 -7.04
C HIS A 47 1.27 6.52 -8.39
N ASN A 48 1.66 5.25 -8.38
CA ASN A 48 2.14 4.57 -9.58
C ASN A 48 1.48 3.20 -9.69
N PRO A 49 1.03 2.82 -10.90
CA PRO A 49 0.41 1.50 -11.06
C PRO A 49 1.46 0.40 -10.96
N PRO A 50 1.08 -0.80 -10.50
CA PRO A 50 1.98 -1.94 -10.54
C PRO A 50 2.23 -2.35 -11.99
N LYS A 51 3.35 -3.04 -12.20
CA LYS A 51 3.75 -3.49 -13.54
C LYS A 51 2.92 -4.68 -14.00
N GLN A 52 2.47 -5.50 -13.05
CA GLN A 52 1.64 -6.65 -13.37
C GLN A 52 0.16 -6.26 -13.45
N GLY A 53 -0.65 -7.10 -14.07
CA GLY A 53 -2.06 -6.81 -14.29
C GLY A 53 -2.95 -7.00 -13.08
N PHE A 54 -2.72 -6.24 -12.02
CA PHE A 54 -3.55 -6.28 -10.82
C PHE A 54 -4.88 -5.53 -10.96
N GLY A 55 -5.07 -4.81 -12.06
CA GLY A 55 -6.28 -4.02 -12.26
C GLY A 55 -6.28 -2.68 -11.54
N LEU A 56 -5.11 -2.17 -11.20
CA LEU A 56 -4.95 -0.91 -10.50
C LEU A 56 -4.42 0.17 -11.44
N GLU A 57 -4.90 1.40 -11.23
CA GLU A 57 -4.49 2.54 -12.05
C GLU A 57 -3.96 3.66 -11.17
N ALA A 58 -3.05 4.47 -11.72
CA ALA A 58 -2.55 5.64 -11.03
C ALA A 58 -3.70 6.61 -10.75
N GLY A 59 -3.70 7.21 -9.56
CA GLY A 59 -4.77 8.12 -9.14
C GLY A 59 -5.99 7.42 -8.53
N GLN A 60 -6.02 6.10 -8.56
CA GLN A 60 -7.11 5.33 -7.99
C GLN A 60 -7.07 5.39 -6.45
N LYS A 61 -8.24 5.45 -5.82
CA LYS A 61 -8.32 5.34 -4.37
C LYS A 61 -8.13 3.89 -3.97
N VAL A 62 -7.25 3.66 -3.01
CA VAL A 62 -6.93 2.33 -2.53
C VAL A 62 -7.01 2.27 -1.01
N ARG A 63 -7.12 1.05 -0.51
CA ARG A 63 -7.14 0.77 0.92
C ARG A 63 -6.04 -0.23 1.22
N TYR A 64 -5.31 -0.01 2.32
CA TYR A 64 -4.29 -0.96 2.74
C TYR A 64 -4.34 -1.12 4.25
N ARG A 65 -3.70 -2.18 4.75
CA ARG A 65 -3.64 -2.48 6.17
C ARG A 65 -2.21 -2.70 6.59
N ALA A 66 -1.96 -2.44 7.88
CA ALA A 66 -0.67 -2.72 8.50
C ALA A 66 -0.74 -4.09 9.19
N TYR A 67 0.26 -4.91 8.94
CA TYR A 67 0.40 -6.22 9.58
C TYR A 67 1.72 -6.28 10.32
N ASP A 68 1.71 -6.81 11.53
CA ASP A 68 2.92 -7.06 12.29
C ASP A 68 3.41 -8.46 11.94
N ASN A 69 4.57 -8.52 11.29
CA ASN A 69 5.19 -9.77 10.90
C ASN A 69 6.52 -9.91 11.63
N GLU A 70 6.51 -10.61 12.77
CA GLU A 70 7.69 -10.87 13.58
C GLU A 70 8.49 -9.60 13.95
N GLY A 71 7.75 -8.55 14.35
CA GLY A 71 8.35 -7.29 14.75
C GLY A 71 8.54 -6.30 13.61
N GLU A 72 8.23 -6.68 12.39
CA GLU A 72 8.25 -5.79 11.25
C GLU A 72 6.84 -5.42 10.83
N ILE A 73 6.61 -4.16 10.54
CA ILE A 73 5.33 -3.70 10.06
C ILE A 73 5.31 -3.76 8.54
N MET A 74 4.36 -4.51 8.00
CA MET A 74 4.15 -4.62 6.56
C MET A 74 2.86 -3.93 6.19
N LEU A 75 2.89 -3.10 5.14
CA LEU A 75 1.72 -2.45 4.61
C LEU A 75 1.28 -3.22 3.37
N ILE A 76 0.07 -3.78 3.42
CA ILE A 76 -0.43 -4.66 2.35
C ILE A 76 -1.75 -4.13 1.82
N LEU A 77 -1.82 -3.98 0.51
CA LEU A 77 -3.04 -3.52 -0.16
C LEU A 77 -4.15 -4.54 -0.01
N ASP A 78 -5.37 -4.07 0.22
CA ASP A 78 -6.54 -4.93 0.36
C ASP A 78 -6.78 -5.69 -0.94
N SER A 79 -6.78 -7.01 -0.87
CA SER A 79 -6.94 -7.86 -2.05
C SER A 79 -8.31 -7.71 -2.71
N SER A 80 -9.31 -7.24 -1.99
CA SER A 80 -10.64 -7.02 -2.57
C SER A 80 -10.64 -5.94 -3.65
N MET A 81 -9.59 -5.12 -3.72
CA MET A 81 -9.46 -4.07 -4.73
C MET A 81 -8.80 -4.57 -6.02
N LEU A 82 -8.34 -5.81 -6.03
CA LEU A 82 -7.65 -6.39 -7.18
C LEU A 82 -8.61 -7.16 -8.09
N ASN A 83 -8.26 -7.23 -9.34
CA ASN A 83 -9.02 -8.04 -10.30
C ASN A 83 -8.82 -9.52 -10.07
#